data_684dbbc7f4e1e48f42ddca4d5b1c40e2
#
_entry.id   684dbbc7f4e1e48f42ddca4d5b1c40e2
#
_cell.length_a   1.000
_cell.length_b   1.000
_cell.length_c   1.000
_cell.angle_alpha   90.00
_cell.angle_beta   90.00
_cell.angle_gamma   90.00
#
_symmetry.space_group_name_H-M   'P 1'
#
loop_
_entity.id
_entity.type
_entity.pdbx_description
1 polymer ?
#
loop_
_entity_poly.entity_id
_entity_poly.type
_entity_poly.pdbx_seq_one_letter_code
_entity_poly.pdbx_strand_id
1 'polypeptide(L)' 'MEFNRDQLLLIEEALRTARDNAFDEEYYTELSEVLTDVRNELNKS' A
#
# COMPACT_ATOMS: atom_id res chain seq x y z
N MET A 1 7.98 -14.13 -0.95
CA MET A 1 8.84 -13.33 -0.04
C MET A 1 7.98 -12.63 0.98
N GLU A 2 8.31 -12.79 2.23
CA GLU A 2 7.56 -12.15 3.30
C GLU A 2 8.28 -10.89 3.75
N PHE A 3 7.49 -9.85 4.03
CA PHE A 3 8.01 -8.60 4.55
C PHE A 3 7.79 -8.53 6.06
N ASN A 4 8.75 -7.95 6.76
CA ASN A 4 8.55 -7.69 8.18
C ASN A 4 7.66 -6.45 8.36
N ARG A 5 7.29 -6.15 9.61
CA ARG A 5 6.38 -5.04 9.90
C ARG A 5 6.94 -3.70 9.45
N ASP A 6 8.22 -3.44 9.68
CA ASP A 6 8.84 -2.18 9.28
C ASP A 6 8.82 -2.02 7.76
N GLN A 7 9.07 -3.10 7.04
CA GLN A 7 9.03 -3.09 5.58
C GLN A 7 7.60 -2.83 5.07
N LEU A 8 6.60 -3.43 5.71
CA LEU A 8 5.21 -3.21 5.35
C LEU A 8 4.79 -1.75 5.58
N LEU A 9 5.28 -1.15 6.66
CA LEU A 9 5.00 0.26 6.93
C LEU A 9 5.61 1.17 5.87
N LEU A 10 6.82 0.86 5.43
CA LEU A 10 7.47 1.61 4.35
C LEU A 10 6.69 1.50 3.04
N ILE A 11 6.24 0.29 2.73
CA ILE A 11 5.45 0.05 1.52
C ILE A 11 4.13 0.79 1.61
N GLU A 12 3.46 0.73 2.75
CA GLU A 12 2.20 1.42 2.96
C GLU A 12 2.34 2.93 2.73
N GLU A 13 3.38 3.51 3.32
CA GLU A 13 3.64 4.94 3.17
C GLU A 13 3.92 5.32 1.72
N ALA A 14 4.74 4.54 1.03
CA ALA A 14 5.08 4.80 -0.37
C ALA A 14 3.85 4.70 -1.26
N LEU A 15 3.03 3.69 -1.05
CA LEU A 15 1.80 3.50 -1.82
C LEU A 15 0.79 4.61 -1.56
N ARG A 16 0.69 5.05 -0.32
CA ARG A 16 -0.22 6.13 0.04
C ARG A 16 0.19 7.44 -0.65
N THR A 17 1.48 7.73 -0.66
CA THR A 17 2.01 8.91 -1.35
C THR A 17 1.75 8.81 -2.85
N ALA A 18 2.01 7.65 -3.44
CA ALA A 18 1.77 7.43 -4.87
C ALA A 18 0.29 7.60 -5.21
N ARG A 19 -0.60 7.10 -4.34
CA ARG A 19 -2.05 7.25 -4.54
C ARG A 19 -2.46 8.72 -4.51
N ASP A 20 -1.92 9.48 -3.56
CA ASP A 20 -2.25 10.91 -3.43
C ASP A 20 -1.81 11.71 -4.66
N ASN A 21 -0.80 11.23 -5.38
CA ASN A 21 -0.27 11.88 -6.57
C ASN A 21 -0.76 11.26 -7.88
N ALA A 22 -1.63 10.25 -7.80
CA ALA A 22 -2.13 9.56 -8.98
C ALA A 22 -3.12 10.45 -9.74
N PHE A 23 -2.90 10.58 -11.05
CA PHE A 23 -3.79 11.33 -11.95
C PHE A 23 -4.76 10.41 -12.67
N ASP A 24 -4.43 9.13 -12.77
CA ASP A 24 -5.20 8.13 -13.50
C ASP A 24 -6.06 7.36 -12.50
N GLU A 25 -7.37 7.32 -12.78
CA GLU A 25 -8.34 6.61 -11.94
C GLU A 25 -8.01 5.13 -11.80
N GLU A 26 -7.58 4.52 -12.88
CA GLU A 26 -7.23 3.10 -12.90
C GLU A 26 -6.03 2.83 -12.01
N TYR A 27 -5.02 3.67 -12.13
CA TYR A 27 -3.82 3.56 -11.30
C TYR A 27 -4.15 3.80 -9.82
N TYR A 28 -4.97 4.80 -9.56
CA TYR A 28 -5.45 5.10 -8.21
C TYR A 28 -6.16 3.89 -7.60
N THR A 29 -7.03 3.25 -8.36
CA THR A 29 -7.78 2.09 -7.89
C THR A 29 -6.83 0.93 -7.55
N GLU A 30 -5.86 0.66 -8.43
CA GLU A 30 -4.89 -0.40 -8.18
C GLU A 30 -4.04 -0.14 -6.95
N LEU A 31 -3.60 1.10 -6.77
CA LEU A 31 -2.85 1.48 -5.58
C LEU A 31 -3.68 1.30 -4.32
N SER A 32 -4.97 1.63 -4.38
CA SER A 32 -5.88 1.47 -3.24
C SER A 32 -6.07 0.00 -2.87
N GLU A 33 -6.15 -0.86 -3.87
CA GLU A 33 -6.28 -2.31 -3.65
C GLU A 33 -5.03 -2.88 -2.98
N VAL A 34 -3.86 -2.52 -3.48
CA VAL A 34 -2.59 -2.99 -2.90
C VAL A 34 -2.44 -2.44 -1.47
N LEU A 35 -2.82 -1.18 -1.25
CA LEU A 35 -2.80 -0.59 0.09
C LEU A 35 -3.67 -1.38 1.07
N THR A 36 -4.85 -1.80 0.62
CA THR A 36 -5.76 -2.60 1.45
C THR A 36 -5.09 -3.92 1.84
N ASP A 37 -4.43 -4.58 0.89
CA ASP A 37 -3.73 -5.82 1.15
C ASP A 37 -2.59 -5.64 2.16
N VAL A 38 -1.81 -4.57 1.99
CA VAL A 38 -0.70 -4.26 2.90
C VAL A 38 -1.22 -3.98 4.31
N ARG A 39 -2.32 -3.23 4.43
CA ARG A 39 -2.94 -2.92 5.72
C ARG A 39 -3.47 -4.18 6.39
N ASN A 40 -4.04 -5.11 5.61
CA ASN A 40 -4.50 -6.39 6.15
C ASN A 40 -3.33 -7.20 6.71
N GLU A 41 -2.20 -7.20 6.02
CA GLU A 41 -1.01 -7.89 6.52
C GLU A 41 -0.49 -7.24 7.80
N LEU A 42 -0.52 -5.91 7.88
CA LEU A 42 -0.11 -5.19 9.09
C LEU A 42 -1.02 -5.55 10.27
N ASN A 43 -2.31 -5.72 10.03
CA ASN A 43 -3.26 -6.08 11.07
C ASN A 43 -3.07 -7.49 11.60
N LYS A 44 -2.49 -8.38 10.82
CA LYS A 44 -2.22 -9.76 11.21
C LYS A 44 -0.98 -9.89 12.08
N SER A 45 -0.09 -8.94 12.05
CA SER A 45 1.19 -9.03 12.74
C SER A 45 1.22 -8.43 14.14
#